data_4856798fa6b31322069b04608f7a801b
#
_entry.id   4856798fa6b31322069b04608f7a801b
#
_cell.length_a   1.000
_cell.length_b   1.000
_cell.length_c   1.000
_cell.angle_alpha   90.00
_cell.angle_beta   90.00
_cell.angle_gamma   90.00
#
_symmetry.space_group_name_H-M   'P 1'
#
loop_
_entity.id
_entity.type
_entity.pdbx_description
1 polymer ?
#
loop_
_entity_poly.entity_id
_entity_poly.type
_entity_poly.pdbx_seq_one_letter_code
_entity_poly.pdbx_strand_id
1 'polypeptide(L)'
;MQVSIYLAGARRFVSGDEEYDRGWRRCVAKEMERFSSRVNVYDPMFDEYLYKGKTKLFDKFASEPNSLLHQDMARILRSDIIFMNLLPLTTEPTKYRLEVPGRFTTEAPEIVEGEMSGGYPHIGTLAELGISISHQKLLIVLAKNPTVTKHPFVRAGATRILSSLDDGIEYLQGTVGVLLGSNNNT
;
A
#
# COMPACT_ATOMS: atom_id res chain seq x y z
N MET A 1 15.17 -7.77 -19.63
CA MET A 1 14.06 -7.99 -18.68
C MET A 1 13.88 -6.73 -17.88
N GLN A 2 12.65 -6.33 -17.65
CA GLN A 2 12.29 -5.18 -16.82
C GLN A 2 11.49 -5.71 -15.64
N VAL A 3 11.71 -5.17 -14.44
CA VAL A 3 10.98 -5.51 -13.22
C VAL A 3 10.05 -4.36 -12.88
N SER A 4 8.81 -4.66 -12.56
CA SER A 4 7.77 -3.69 -12.18
C SER A 4 7.37 -3.87 -10.72
N ILE A 5 7.34 -2.76 -9.98
CA ILE A 5 7.04 -2.70 -8.54
C ILE A 5 5.82 -1.81 -8.35
N TYR A 6 4.83 -2.29 -7.62
CA TYR A 6 3.68 -1.48 -7.18
C TYR A 6 3.82 -1.14 -5.70
N LEU A 7 3.67 0.14 -5.36
CA LEU A 7 3.76 0.64 -3.99
C LEU A 7 2.36 0.74 -3.36
N ALA A 8 2.00 -0.30 -2.59
CA ALA A 8 0.76 -0.34 -1.84
C ALA A 8 0.91 0.25 -0.43
N GLY A 9 -0.11 0.89 0.07
CA GLY A 9 -0.08 1.40 1.45
C GLY A 9 -1.12 2.47 1.70
N ALA A 10 -1.32 2.79 2.97
CA ALA A 10 -2.32 3.73 3.41
C ALA A 10 -2.15 5.10 2.77
N ARG A 11 -3.27 5.67 2.33
CA ARG A 11 -3.41 7.09 1.96
C ARG A 11 -4.02 7.82 3.14
N ARG A 12 -3.42 8.89 3.59
CA ARG A 12 -4.10 9.77 4.53
C ARG A 12 -5.09 10.66 3.77
N PHE A 13 -6.36 10.51 4.03
CA PHE A 13 -7.38 11.47 3.60
C PHE A 13 -7.49 12.67 4.55
N VAL A 14 -6.68 12.72 5.61
CA VAL A 14 -6.77 13.76 6.64
C VAL A 14 -5.65 14.77 6.44
N SER A 15 -6.05 16.02 6.34
CA SER A 15 -5.25 17.23 6.18
C SER A 15 -3.96 17.27 6.99
N GLY A 16 -2.84 17.55 6.35
CA GLY A 16 -1.70 18.19 6.98
C GLY A 16 -0.33 17.57 6.77
N ASP A 17 -0.20 16.27 6.48
CA ASP A 17 1.11 15.62 6.36
C ASP A 17 1.28 14.91 5.01
N GLU A 18 1.10 15.67 3.92
CA GLU A 18 1.36 15.18 2.56
C GLU A 18 2.81 14.69 2.38
N GLU A 19 3.72 15.22 3.19
CA GLU A 19 5.13 14.90 3.10
C GLU A 19 5.48 13.51 3.65
N TYR A 20 4.78 13.06 4.69
CA TYR A 20 5.02 11.74 5.29
C TYR A 20 4.49 10.60 4.42
N ASP A 21 3.30 10.73 3.87
CA ASP A 21 2.69 9.68 3.02
C ASP A 21 3.45 9.50 1.70
N ARG A 22 4.12 10.54 1.24
CA ARG A 22 5.00 10.50 0.07
C ARG A 22 6.42 10.10 0.42
N GLY A 23 6.86 10.38 1.65
CA GLY A 23 8.24 10.22 2.07
C GLY A 23 8.74 8.80 1.81
N TRP A 24 8.04 7.79 2.29
CA TRP A 24 8.45 6.41 2.14
C TRP A 24 8.41 5.93 0.66
N ARG A 25 7.40 6.35 -0.11
CA ARG A 25 7.31 6.00 -1.53
C ARG A 25 8.43 6.62 -2.35
N ARG A 26 8.75 7.87 -2.06
CA ARG A 26 9.89 8.57 -2.68
C ARG A 26 11.22 7.91 -2.32
N CYS A 27 11.39 7.50 -1.06
CA CYS A 27 12.58 6.75 -0.65
C CYS A 27 12.72 5.47 -1.45
N VAL A 28 11.66 4.66 -1.56
CA VAL A 28 11.68 3.43 -2.37
C VAL A 28 11.99 3.74 -3.82
N ALA A 29 11.29 4.71 -4.43
CA ALA A 29 11.50 5.06 -5.83
C ALA A 29 12.95 5.50 -6.09
N LYS A 30 13.50 6.37 -5.24
CA LYS A 30 14.88 6.85 -5.33
C LYS A 30 15.89 5.70 -5.22
N GLU A 31 15.68 4.80 -4.28
CA GLU A 31 16.58 3.65 -4.10
C GLU A 31 16.52 2.68 -5.30
N MET A 32 15.39 2.64 -6.00
CA MET A 32 15.26 1.81 -7.21
C MET A 32 15.91 2.44 -8.44
N GLU A 33 16.19 3.75 -8.45
CA GLU A 33 16.89 4.45 -9.55
C GLU A 33 18.26 3.83 -9.87
N ARG A 34 18.91 3.21 -8.88
CA ARG A 34 20.20 2.49 -9.06
C ARG A 34 20.13 1.38 -10.11
N PHE A 35 18.95 0.83 -10.36
CA PHE A 35 18.73 -0.21 -11.38
C PHE A 35 18.41 0.36 -12.77
N SER A 36 18.44 1.69 -12.89
CA SER A 36 18.19 2.42 -14.15
C SER A 36 16.82 2.10 -14.77
N SER A 37 16.73 2.11 -16.09
CA SER A 37 15.50 1.83 -16.84
C SER A 37 15.00 0.39 -16.77
N ARG A 38 15.71 -0.49 -16.05
CA ARG A 38 15.30 -1.88 -15.86
C ARG A 38 14.27 -2.10 -14.76
N VAL A 39 13.99 -1.06 -13.95
CA VAL A 39 12.97 -1.10 -12.91
C VAL A 39 11.94 -0.01 -13.15
N ASN A 40 10.67 -0.38 -13.06
CA ASN A 40 9.56 0.54 -13.14
C ASN A 40 8.80 0.54 -11.80
N VAL A 41 8.71 1.69 -11.14
CA VAL A 41 8.01 1.84 -9.86
C VAL A 41 6.68 2.55 -10.10
N TYR A 42 5.59 1.86 -9.78
CA TYR A 42 4.25 2.41 -9.82
C TYR A 42 3.87 2.93 -8.43
N ASP A 43 3.79 4.25 -8.31
CA ASP A 43 3.26 4.93 -7.14
C ASP A 43 1.86 5.46 -7.47
N PRO A 44 0.80 4.86 -6.90
CA PRO A 44 -0.57 5.31 -7.17
C PRO A 44 -0.83 6.75 -6.75
N MET A 45 -0.03 7.27 -5.79
CA MET A 45 -0.14 8.66 -5.35
C MET A 45 0.46 9.64 -6.35
N PHE A 46 1.52 9.24 -7.07
CA PHE A 46 2.17 10.10 -8.05
C PHE A 46 1.22 10.44 -9.21
N ASP A 47 0.50 9.45 -9.68
CA ASP A 47 -0.45 9.65 -10.78
C ASP A 47 -1.61 10.57 -10.38
N GLU A 48 -2.09 10.49 -9.15
CA GLU A 48 -3.10 11.41 -8.64
C GLU A 48 -2.63 12.87 -8.66
N TYR A 49 -1.32 13.10 -8.43
CA TYR A 49 -0.75 14.44 -8.49
C TYR A 49 -0.60 15.01 -9.88
N LEU A 50 -0.27 14.19 -10.85
CA LEU A 50 -0.27 14.60 -12.25
C LEU A 50 -1.68 15.03 -12.70
N TYR A 51 -2.73 14.43 -12.09
CA TYR A 51 -4.12 14.78 -12.36
C TYR A 51 -4.66 15.94 -11.51
N LYS A 52 -4.14 16.18 -10.29
CA LYS A 52 -4.56 17.31 -9.44
C LYS A 52 -4.32 18.68 -10.07
N GLY A 53 -3.29 18.84 -10.91
CA GLY A 53 -3.09 20.03 -11.73
C GLY A 53 -4.16 20.25 -12.81
N LYS A 54 -5.02 19.23 -13.04
CA LYS A 54 -6.14 19.25 -13.96
C LYS A 54 -7.41 18.91 -13.17
N THR A 55 -7.81 19.78 -12.26
CA THR A 55 -8.89 19.64 -11.28
C THR A 55 -10.15 18.97 -11.79
N LYS A 56 -10.54 19.22 -13.04
CA LYS A 56 -11.73 18.64 -13.66
C LYS A 56 -11.64 17.11 -13.89
N LEU A 57 -10.44 16.54 -14.01
CA LEU A 57 -10.27 15.10 -14.21
C LEU A 57 -10.33 14.34 -12.87
N PHE A 58 -9.75 14.92 -11.81
CA PHE A 58 -9.80 14.32 -10.48
C PHE A 58 -11.25 14.25 -9.95
N ASP A 59 -12.01 15.35 -10.09
CA ASP A 59 -13.43 15.38 -9.70
C ASP A 59 -14.25 14.33 -10.46
N LYS A 60 -13.92 14.09 -11.72
CA LYS A 60 -14.53 13.04 -12.52
C LYS A 60 -14.15 11.63 -12.05
N PHE A 61 -12.88 11.39 -11.70
CA PHE A 61 -12.42 10.09 -11.20
C PHE A 61 -12.84 9.84 -9.74
N ALA A 62 -12.90 10.89 -8.91
CA ALA A 62 -13.41 10.77 -7.55
C ALA A 62 -14.93 10.47 -7.54
N SER A 63 -15.67 10.89 -8.57
CA SER A 63 -17.05 10.53 -8.77
C SER A 63 -17.26 9.11 -9.33
N GLU A 64 -16.19 8.45 -9.79
CA GLU A 64 -16.22 7.09 -10.32
C GLU A 64 -15.27 6.17 -9.52
N PRO A 65 -15.63 5.75 -8.28
CA PRO A 65 -14.77 4.92 -7.42
C PRO A 65 -14.30 3.63 -8.10
N ASN A 66 -15.10 3.09 -9.00
CA ASN A 66 -14.78 1.88 -9.76
C ASN A 66 -13.56 2.08 -10.67
N SER A 67 -13.35 3.29 -11.22
CA SER A 67 -12.24 3.53 -12.14
C SER A 67 -10.88 3.51 -11.42
N LEU A 68 -10.80 4.04 -10.20
CA LEU A 68 -9.59 3.97 -9.37
C LEU A 68 -9.26 2.53 -8.99
N LEU A 69 -10.26 1.79 -8.51
CA LEU A 69 -10.08 0.38 -8.16
C LEU A 69 -9.59 -0.43 -9.36
N HIS A 70 -10.19 -0.27 -10.54
CA HIS A 70 -9.78 -0.98 -11.74
C HIS A 70 -8.37 -0.61 -12.20
N GLN A 71 -7.96 0.65 -12.06
CA GLN A 71 -6.59 1.06 -12.39
C GLN A 71 -5.57 0.44 -11.45
N ASP A 72 -5.82 0.49 -10.15
CA ASP A 72 -4.93 -0.10 -9.14
C ASP A 72 -4.84 -1.62 -9.32
N MET A 73 -5.98 -2.29 -9.55
CA MET A 73 -6.00 -3.71 -9.89
C MET A 73 -5.16 -4.03 -11.13
N ALA A 74 -5.34 -3.27 -12.21
CA ALA A 74 -4.59 -3.49 -13.44
C ALA A 74 -3.08 -3.30 -13.25
N ARG A 75 -2.66 -2.36 -12.39
CA ARG A 75 -1.26 -2.12 -12.04
C ARG A 75 -0.70 -3.24 -11.19
N ILE A 76 -1.42 -3.68 -10.17
CA ILE A 76 -1.05 -4.82 -9.33
C ILE A 76 -0.86 -6.07 -10.20
N LEU A 77 -1.80 -6.35 -11.10
CA LEU A 77 -1.73 -7.51 -11.99
C LEU A 77 -0.52 -7.48 -12.92
N ARG A 78 -0.10 -6.30 -13.36
CA ARG A 78 1.06 -6.12 -14.24
C ARG A 78 2.39 -6.03 -13.50
N SER A 79 2.36 -5.87 -12.19
CA SER A 79 3.58 -5.76 -11.38
C SER A 79 4.14 -7.12 -11.00
N ASP A 80 5.46 -7.23 -10.97
CA ASP A 80 6.19 -8.41 -10.54
C ASP A 80 6.27 -8.48 -9.02
N ILE A 81 6.44 -7.32 -8.39
CA ILE A 81 6.58 -7.16 -6.94
C ILE A 81 5.53 -6.18 -6.44
N ILE A 82 4.90 -6.52 -5.32
CA ILE A 82 4.07 -5.61 -4.53
C ILE A 82 4.82 -5.27 -3.25
N PHE A 83 5.19 -4.01 -3.07
CA PHE A 83 5.82 -3.49 -1.87
C PHE A 83 4.76 -2.76 -1.04
N MET A 84 4.33 -3.40 0.04
CA MET A 84 3.18 -2.97 0.84
C MET A 84 3.61 -2.42 2.19
N ASN A 85 3.32 -1.15 2.45
CA ASN A 85 3.60 -0.51 3.73
C ASN A 85 2.36 -0.50 4.62
N LEU A 86 2.37 -1.34 5.66
CA LEU A 86 1.38 -1.42 6.74
C LEU A 86 1.98 -0.95 8.09
N LEU A 87 3.10 -0.24 8.05
CA LEU A 87 3.64 0.40 9.25
C LEU A 87 2.67 1.51 9.71
N PRO A 88 2.57 1.73 11.03
CA PRO A 88 1.72 2.79 11.53
C PRO A 88 2.20 4.14 11.00
N LEU A 89 1.26 4.92 10.46
CA LEU A 89 1.50 6.27 9.96
C LEU A 89 1.62 7.30 11.11
N THR A 90 1.25 6.89 12.31
CA THR A 90 1.29 7.72 13.52
C THR A 90 1.53 6.85 14.73
N THR A 91 2.24 7.37 15.72
CA THR A 91 2.42 6.74 17.04
C THR A 91 1.25 7.01 17.97
N GLU A 92 0.39 7.96 17.61
CA GLU A 92 -0.77 8.32 18.43
C GLU A 92 -1.94 7.36 18.16
N PRO A 93 -2.70 7.00 19.20
CA PRO A 93 -3.93 6.24 19.02
C PRO A 93 -4.93 7.02 18.18
N THR A 94 -5.50 6.36 17.21
CA THR A 94 -6.58 6.94 16.41
C THR A 94 -7.91 6.60 17.05
N LYS A 95 -8.68 7.62 17.42
CA LYS A 95 -10.06 7.46 17.88
C LYS A 95 -10.95 7.18 16.66
N TYR A 96 -11.81 6.21 16.80
CA TYR A 96 -12.80 5.92 15.77
C TYR A 96 -14.21 5.92 16.35
N ARG A 97 -15.14 6.30 15.51
CA ARG A 97 -16.57 6.20 15.77
C ARG A 97 -17.21 5.56 14.56
N LEU A 98 -17.77 4.38 14.75
CA LEU A 98 -18.45 3.62 13.71
C LEU A 98 -19.94 3.63 14.02
N GLU A 99 -20.74 3.97 13.03
CA GLU A 99 -22.17 3.79 13.04
C GLU A 99 -22.47 2.45 12.37
N VAL A 100 -22.80 1.45 13.16
CA VAL A 100 -23.12 0.12 12.67
C VAL A 100 -24.63 0.08 12.41
N PRO A 101 -25.07 -0.15 11.19
CA PRO A 101 -26.49 -0.29 10.88
C PRO A 101 -27.11 -1.39 11.74
N GLY A 102 -28.28 -1.12 12.30
CA GLY A 102 -29.07 -2.13 13.00
C GLY A 102 -29.32 -3.34 12.11
N ARG A 103 -29.44 -4.52 12.71
CA ARG A 103 -29.68 -5.78 11.97
C ARG A 103 -30.99 -5.76 11.13
N PHE A 104 -31.91 -4.90 11.56
CA PHE A 104 -33.18 -4.67 10.87
C PHE A 104 -33.37 -3.20 10.63
N THR A 105 -34.09 -2.85 9.58
CA THR A 105 -34.37 -1.46 9.18
C THR A 105 -35.11 -0.63 10.24
N THR A 106 -35.62 -1.28 11.28
CA THR A 106 -36.35 -0.64 12.40
C THR A 106 -35.48 -0.43 13.65
N GLU A 107 -34.26 -0.95 13.66
CA GLU A 107 -33.35 -0.77 14.80
C GLU A 107 -32.51 0.49 14.60
N ALA A 108 -32.36 1.26 15.70
CA ALA A 108 -31.43 2.39 15.68
C ALA A 108 -29.99 1.88 15.44
N PRO A 109 -29.17 2.63 14.68
CA PRO A 109 -27.79 2.25 14.49
C PRO A 109 -27.03 2.25 15.82
N GLU A 110 -26.19 1.25 16.02
CA GLU A 110 -25.29 1.16 17.16
C GLU A 110 -24.05 2.02 16.90
N ILE A 111 -23.71 2.87 17.86
CA ILE A 111 -22.49 3.67 17.81
C ILE A 111 -21.40 2.91 18.56
N VAL A 112 -20.36 2.48 17.84
CA VAL A 112 -19.19 1.84 18.41
C VAL A 112 -18.04 2.84 18.39
N GLU A 113 -17.54 3.17 19.57
CA GLU A 113 -16.38 4.06 19.73
C GLU A 113 -15.21 3.30 20.33
N GLY A 114 -14.00 3.61 19.91
CA GLY A 114 -12.80 2.99 20.44
C GLY A 114 -11.53 3.74 20.04
N GLU A 115 -10.42 3.24 20.57
CA GLU A 115 -9.08 3.71 20.22
C GLU A 115 -8.30 2.58 19.59
N MET A 116 -7.61 2.87 18.49
CA MET A 116 -6.75 1.93 17.83
C MET A 116 -5.33 2.47 17.74
N SER A 117 -4.39 1.75 18.30
CA SER A 117 -2.97 2.10 18.19
C SER A 117 -2.44 1.78 16.79
N GLY A 118 -1.83 2.78 16.16
CA GLY A 118 -1.10 2.60 14.90
C GLY A 118 -1.89 2.79 13.61
N GLY A 119 -3.12 3.30 13.67
CA GLY A 119 -3.95 3.55 12.50
C GLY A 119 -4.52 2.29 11.85
N TYR A 120 -5.60 2.45 11.11
CA TYR A 120 -6.18 1.36 10.30
C TYR A 120 -5.40 1.16 9.01
N PRO A 121 -5.13 -0.09 8.59
CA PRO A 121 -4.89 -0.33 7.19
C PRO A 121 -6.14 0.11 6.43
N HIS A 122 -5.98 1.04 5.50
CA HIS A 122 -7.12 1.51 4.71
C HIS A 122 -7.74 0.34 3.94
N ILE A 123 -9.07 0.37 3.77
CA ILE A 123 -9.83 -0.66 3.04
C ILE A 123 -9.22 -0.93 1.66
N GLY A 124 -8.73 0.12 0.97
CA GLY A 124 -8.02 -0.02 -0.30
C GLY A 124 -6.79 -0.91 -0.20
N THR A 125 -5.97 -0.71 0.81
CA THR A 125 -4.76 -1.52 1.03
C THR A 125 -5.09 -2.99 1.36
N LEU A 126 -6.19 -3.25 2.06
CA LEU A 126 -6.66 -4.62 2.29
C LEU A 126 -7.16 -5.29 1.01
N ALA A 127 -7.82 -4.55 0.14
CA ALA A 127 -8.22 -5.04 -1.18
C ALA A 127 -6.98 -5.34 -2.05
N GLU A 128 -5.99 -4.45 -2.07
CA GLU A 128 -4.70 -4.65 -2.75
C GLU A 128 -3.97 -5.90 -2.22
N LEU A 129 -3.98 -6.12 -0.90
CA LEU A 129 -3.45 -7.33 -0.26
C LEU A 129 -4.16 -8.59 -0.78
N GLY A 130 -5.49 -8.60 -0.78
CA GLY A 130 -6.29 -9.72 -1.25
C GLY A 130 -6.02 -10.07 -2.72
N ILE A 131 -5.94 -9.05 -3.58
CA ILE A 131 -5.63 -9.22 -5.00
C ILE A 131 -4.21 -9.77 -5.17
N SER A 132 -3.24 -9.22 -4.45
CA SER A 132 -1.84 -9.66 -4.52
C SER A 132 -1.69 -11.13 -4.15
N ILE A 133 -2.38 -11.58 -3.10
CA ILE A 133 -2.37 -12.98 -2.65
C ILE A 133 -3.05 -13.88 -3.68
N SER A 134 -4.23 -13.51 -4.17
CA SER A 134 -4.99 -14.33 -5.13
C SER A 134 -4.25 -14.54 -6.44
N HIS A 135 -3.39 -13.60 -6.82
CA HIS A 135 -2.56 -13.67 -8.03
C HIS A 135 -1.11 -14.09 -7.76
N GLN A 136 -0.82 -14.59 -6.55
CA GLN A 136 0.49 -15.13 -6.16
C GLN A 136 1.65 -14.17 -6.46
N LYS A 137 1.44 -12.87 -6.22
CA LYS A 137 2.45 -11.86 -6.43
C LYS A 137 3.59 -11.98 -5.42
N LEU A 138 4.78 -11.57 -5.82
CA LEU A 138 5.89 -11.37 -4.90
C LEU A 138 5.52 -10.22 -3.95
N LEU A 139 5.09 -10.55 -2.74
CA LEU A 139 4.50 -9.61 -1.80
C LEU A 139 5.45 -9.37 -0.61
N ILE A 140 6.04 -8.19 -0.57
CA ILE A 140 6.87 -7.71 0.54
C ILE A 140 6.01 -6.81 1.42
N VAL A 141 5.84 -7.16 2.69
CA VAL A 141 4.98 -6.44 3.63
C VAL A 141 5.83 -5.81 4.73
N LEU A 142 5.65 -4.52 4.94
CA LEU A 142 6.19 -3.82 6.11
C LEU A 142 5.11 -3.73 7.18
N ALA A 143 5.33 -4.36 8.33
CA ALA A 143 4.40 -4.33 9.45
C ALA A 143 5.09 -4.60 10.79
N LYS A 144 4.70 -3.86 11.84
CA LYS A 144 5.14 -4.09 13.22
C LYS A 144 4.03 -4.65 14.10
N ASN A 145 2.79 -4.33 13.81
CA ASN A 145 1.66 -4.71 14.64
C ASN A 145 1.45 -6.23 14.63
N PRO A 146 1.48 -6.91 15.80
CA PRO A 146 1.27 -8.36 15.89
C PRO A 146 -0.05 -8.84 15.29
N THR A 147 -1.10 -8.02 15.33
CA THR A 147 -2.40 -8.33 14.72
C THR A 147 -2.26 -8.49 13.20
N VAL A 148 -1.42 -7.66 12.57
CA VAL A 148 -1.13 -7.73 11.14
C VAL A 148 -0.14 -8.86 10.84
N THR A 149 1.00 -8.89 11.54
CA THR A 149 2.08 -9.85 11.25
C THR A 149 1.71 -11.30 11.55
N LYS A 150 0.77 -11.53 12.47
CA LYS A 150 0.25 -12.87 12.80
C LYS A 150 -1.02 -13.23 12.03
N HIS A 151 -1.60 -12.29 11.29
CA HIS A 151 -2.83 -12.53 10.55
C HIS A 151 -2.64 -13.66 9.53
N PRO A 152 -3.50 -14.68 9.49
CA PRO A 152 -3.31 -15.86 8.64
C PRO A 152 -3.12 -15.51 7.15
N PHE A 153 -3.91 -14.59 6.61
CA PHE A 153 -3.78 -14.18 5.21
C PHE A 153 -2.46 -13.47 4.91
N VAL A 154 -2.00 -12.60 5.83
CA VAL A 154 -0.71 -11.90 5.64
C VAL A 154 0.42 -12.92 5.67
N ARG A 155 0.40 -13.85 6.64
CA ARG A 155 1.44 -14.90 6.76
C ARG A 155 1.45 -15.87 5.58
N ALA A 156 0.29 -16.22 5.08
CA ALA A 156 0.19 -17.17 3.96
C ALA A 156 0.55 -16.52 2.61
N GLY A 157 0.26 -15.23 2.46
CA GLY A 157 0.43 -14.54 1.19
C GLY A 157 1.71 -13.73 1.04
N ALA A 158 2.28 -13.24 2.15
CA ALA A 158 3.50 -12.45 2.09
C ALA A 158 4.72 -13.32 1.80
N THR A 159 5.51 -12.93 0.81
CA THR A 159 6.83 -13.53 0.56
C THR A 159 7.79 -13.20 1.70
N ARG A 160 7.69 -11.97 2.22
CA ARG A 160 8.47 -11.51 3.37
C ARG A 160 7.69 -10.48 4.17
N ILE A 161 7.82 -10.54 5.51
CA ILE A 161 7.31 -9.52 6.43
C ILE A 161 8.51 -8.91 7.14
N LEU A 162 8.63 -7.59 7.12
CA LEU A 162 9.73 -6.81 7.67
C LEU A 162 9.19 -5.72 8.58
N SER A 163 9.98 -5.28 9.54
CA SER A 163 9.52 -4.36 10.59
C SER A 163 9.96 -2.91 10.39
N SER A 164 10.80 -2.64 9.40
CA SER A 164 11.26 -1.29 9.08
C SER A 164 11.25 -1.01 7.58
N LEU A 165 11.26 0.26 7.21
CA LEU A 165 11.37 0.67 5.82
C LEU A 165 12.75 0.32 5.26
N ASP A 166 13.82 0.51 6.05
CA ASP A 166 15.19 0.27 5.62
C ASP A 166 15.41 -1.21 5.31
N ASP A 167 15.02 -2.13 6.21
CA ASP A 167 15.06 -3.56 5.95
C ASP A 167 14.24 -3.95 4.72
N GLY A 168 13.09 -3.28 4.53
CA GLY A 168 12.22 -3.47 3.39
C GLY A 168 12.87 -3.08 2.08
N ILE A 169 13.52 -1.94 2.04
CA ILE A 169 14.25 -1.44 0.87
C ILE A 169 15.43 -2.36 0.55
N GLU A 170 16.22 -2.74 1.55
CA GLU A 170 17.35 -3.66 1.37
C GLU A 170 16.89 -5.00 0.78
N TYR A 171 15.83 -5.58 1.33
CA TYR A 171 15.26 -6.83 0.82
C TYR A 171 14.71 -6.67 -0.61
N LEU A 172 14.06 -5.55 -0.90
CA LEU A 172 13.55 -5.24 -2.24
C LEU A 172 14.69 -5.12 -3.26
N GLN A 173 15.79 -4.44 -2.88
CA GLN A 173 16.98 -4.30 -3.73
C GLN A 173 17.58 -5.67 -4.07
N GLY A 174 17.73 -6.54 -3.06
CA GLY A 174 18.21 -7.91 -3.26
C GLY A 174 17.30 -8.70 -4.19
N THR A 175 15.98 -8.61 -3.99
CA THR A 175 14.97 -9.29 -4.82
C THR A 175 15.03 -8.83 -6.27
N VAL A 176 15.09 -7.52 -6.49
CA VAL A 176 15.23 -6.92 -7.84
C VAL A 176 16.54 -7.37 -8.49
N GLY A 177 17.65 -7.37 -7.74
CA GLY A 177 18.94 -7.85 -8.23
C GLY A 177 18.87 -9.29 -8.73
N VAL A 178 18.24 -10.17 -7.98
CA VAL A 178 18.04 -11.57 -8.39
C VAL A 178 17.18 -11.67 -9.65
N LEU A 179 16.05 -10.98 -9.71
CA LEU A 179 15.15 -10.99 -10.87
C LEU A 179 15.83 -10.45 -12.12
N LEU A 180 16.68 -9.46 -11.99
CA LEU A 180 17.43 -8.89 -13.12
C LEU A 180 18.65 -9.71 -13.55
N GLY A 181 18.92 -10.82 -12.85
CA GLY A 181 20.13 -11.63 -13.09
C GLY A 181 21.42 -10.92 -12.69
N SER A 182 21.33 -9.88 -11.87
CA SER A 182 22.48 -9.18 -11.30
C SER A 182 22.99 -10.00 -10.11
N ASN A 183 23.62 -11.14 -10.34
CA ASN A 183 24.39 -11.78 -9.29
C ASN A 183 25.50 -10.80 -8.93
N ASN A 184 25.43 -10.24 -7.73
CA ASN A 184 26.56 -9.53 -7.14
C ASN A 184 27.70 -10.52 -6.95
N ASN A 185 28.52 -10.72 -7.97
CA ASN A 185 29.87 -11.22 -7.82
C ASN A 185 30.67 -10.06 -7.20
N THR A 186 30.67 -9.97 -5.89
CA THR A 186 31.66 -9.23 -5.12
C THR A 186 32.28 -10.18 -4.10
#